data_5e1ea978323037c22727869dc3e9c55a
#
_entry.id   5e1ea978323037c22727869dc3e9c55a
#
_cell.length_a   1.000
_cell.length_b   1.000
_cell.length_c   1.000
_cell.angle_alpha   90.00
_cell.angle_beta   90.00
_cell.angle_gamma   90.00
#
_symmetry.space_group_name_H-M   'P 1'
#
loop_
_entity.id
_entity.type
_entity.pdbx_description
1 polymer ?
#
loop_
_entity_poly.entity_id
_entity_poly.type
_entity_poly.pdbx_seq_one_letter_code
_entity_poly.pdbx_strand_id
1 'polypeptide(L)'
;MNQKKFDLEDRLVDFAAAAALFCKDLPSDMTGLYYGNQLLRSTGSTALNFGEAQGTNSDRDYINKSSISLKELKESRVNLKILNKVNYGTIEKRQKLLDEVEQLIKIIATIIKNKKQ
;
A
#
# COMPACT_ATOMS: atom_id res chain seq x y z
N MET A 1 -23.55 16.65 13.86
CA MET A 1 -22.82 16.20 12.72
C MET A 1 -21.74 15.18 13.12
N ASN A 2 -21.68 14.11 12.45
CA ASN A 2 -20.71 13.07 12.79
C ASN A 2 -19.35 13.40 12.24
N GLN A 3 -18.36 13.32 13.08
CA GLN A 3 -16.99 13.31 12.60
C GLN A 3 -16.73 11.98 11.89
N LYS A 4 -16.16 12.09 10.74
CA LYS A 4 -15.75 10.90 10.00
C LYS A 4 -14.62 10.24 10.78
N LYS A 5 -14.82 9.02 11.18
CA LYS A 5 -13.75 8.24 11.80
C LYS A 5 -12.64 8.01 10.79
N PHE A 6 -11.41 8.06 11.28
CA PHE A 6 -10.30 7.64 10.48
C PHE A 6 -10.45 6.16 10.16
N ASP A 7 -10.51 5.84 8.89
CA ASP A 7 -10.64 4.46 8.44
C ASP A 7 -9.41 4.11 7.62
N LEU A 8 -8.50 3.38 8.25
CA LEU A 8 -7.26 3.00 7.59
C LEU A 8 -7.49 2.00 6.47
N GLU A 9 -8.45 1.10 6.65
CA GLU A 9 -8.78 0.15 5.58
C GLU A 9 -9.20 0.89 4.31
N ASP A 10 -10.10 1.87 4.43
CA ASP A 10 -10.53 2.67 3.28
C ASP A 10 -9.36 3.41 2.64
N ARG A 11 -8.46 3.93 3.46
CA ARG A 11 -7.29 4.64 2.96
C ARG A 11 -6.35 3.71 2.19
N LEU A 12 -6.20 2.47 2.65
CA LEU A 12 -5.42 1.46 1.93
C LEU A 12 -6.09 1.05 0.62
N VAL A 13 -7.42 0.95 0.62
CA VAL A 13 -8.19 0.68 -0.60
C VAL A 13 -8.00 1.83 -1.61
N ASP A 14 -8.08 3.07 -1.13
CA ASP A 14 -7.85 4.24 -1.98
C ASP A 14 -6.44 4.23 -2.58
N PHE A 15 -5.45 3.88 -1.78
CA PHE A 15 -4.07 3.77 -2.25
C PHE A 15 -3.94 2.69 -3.32
N ALA A 16 -4.53 1.51 -3.10
CA ALA A 16 -4.49 0.43 -4.08
C ALA A 16 -5.21 0.82 -5.38
N ALA A 17 -6.33 1.51 -5.27
CA ALA A 17 -7.08 2.00 -6.45
C ALA A 17 -6.27 3.04 -7.23
N ALA A 18 -5.64 3.97 -6.52
CA ALA A 18 -4.77 4.98 -7.16
C ALA A 18 -3.60 4.31 -7.87
N ALA A 19 -2.99 3.30 -7.24
CA ALA A 19 -1.91 2.52 -7.86
C ALA A 19 -2.39 1.77 -9.10
N ALA A 20 -3.59 1.19 -9.06
CA ALA A 20 -4.16 0.49 -10.20
C ALA A 20 -4.36 1.42 -11.39
N LEU A 21 -4.89 2.62 -11.14
CA LEU A 21 -5.07 3.63 -12.20
C LEU A 21 -3.72 4.10 -12.75
N PHE A 22 -2.74 4.24 -11.89
CA PHE A 22 -1.39 4.59 -12.31
C PHE A 22 -0.79 3.50 -13.21
N CYS A 23 -0.94 2.24 -12.82
CA CYS A 23 -0.43 1.10 -13.59
C CYS A 23 -1.07 0.99 -14.98
N LYS A 24 -2.33 1.38 -15.10
CA LYS A 24 -3.06 1.33 -16.36
C LYS A 24 -2.37 2.12 -17.46
N ASP A 25 -1.73 3.23 -17.11
CA ASP A 25 -1.10 4.14 -18.08
C ASP A 25 0.41 3.93 -18.23
N LEU A 26 0.97 2.89 -17.61
CA LEU A 26 2.38 2.59 -17.76
C LEU A 26 2.67 2.02 -19.16
N PRO A 27 3.92 2.24 -19.68
CA PRO A 27 4.30 1.62 -20.93
C PRO A 27 4.13 0.11 -20.92
N SER A 28 3.73 -0.43 -22.07
CA SER A 28 3.49 -1.88 -22.23
C SER A 28 4.75 -2.65 -22.58
N ASP A 29 5.92 -2.15 -22.17
CA ASP A 29 7.17 -2.85 -22.36
C ASP A 29 7.44 -3.78 -21.16
N MET A 30 8.54 -4.49 -21.20
CA MET A 30 8.89 -5.47 -20.16
C MET A 30 8.95 -4.83 -18.77
N THR A 31 9.57 -3.66 -18.67
CA THR A 31 9.73 -2.94 -17.40
C THR A 31 8.37 -2.49 -16.85
N GLY A 32 7.57 -1.84 -17.69
CA GLY A 32 6.25 -1.36 -17.29
C GLY A 32 5.32 -2.48 -16.87
N LEU A 33 5.32 -3.57 -17.63
CA LEU A 33 4.48 -4.72 -17.30
C LEU A 33 4.92 -5.41 -16.01
N TYR A 34 6.21 -5.62 -15.85
CA TYR A 34 6.70 -6.31 -14.65
C TYR A 34 6.46 -5.51 -13.37
N TYR A 35 6.96 -4.27 -13.33
CA TYR A 35 6.83 -3.47 -12.11
C TYR A 35 5.42 -2.98 -11.87
N GLY A 36 4.66 -2.76 -12.94
CA GLY A 36 3.23 -2.45 -12.83
C GLY A 36 2.47 -3.60 -12.19
N ASN A 37 2.70 -4.83 -12.66
CA ASN A 37 2.05 -6.01 -12.09
C ASN A 37 2.43 -6.22 -10.62
N GLN A 38 3.70 -6.03 -10.27
CA GLN A 38 4.16 -6.16 -8.89
C GLN A 38 3.54 -5.10 -8.00
N LEU A 39 3.43 -3.86 -8.47
CA LEU A 39 2.81 -2.78 -7.73
C LEU A 39 1.32 -3.05 -7.51
N LEU A 40 0.64 -3.47 -8.56
CA LEU A 40 -0.78 -3.82 -8.50
C LEU A 40 -1.03 -4.91 -7.47
N ARG A 41 -0.22 -5.98 -7.49
CA ARG A 41 -0.32 -7.08 -6.56
C ARG A 41 -0.07 -6.64 -5.12
N SER A 42 1.04 -5.92 -4.90
CA SER A 42 1.45 -5.57 -3.52
C SER A 42 0.52 -4.56 -2.86
N THR A 43 0.03 -3.56 -3.61
CA THR A 43 -0.91 -2.58 -3.05
C THR A 43 -2.25 -3.24 -2.70
N GLY A 44 -2.75 -4.12 -3.56
CA GLY A 44 -3.98 -4.87 -3.28
C GLY A 44 -3.83 -5.78 -2.09
N SER A 45 -2.71 -6.49 -2.01
CA SER A 45 -2.42 -7.39 -0.89
C SER A 45 -2.35 -6.65 0.45
N THR A 46 -1.83 -5.41 0.44
CA THR A 46 -1.80 -4.56 1.63
C THR A 46 -3.21 -4.34 2.18
N ALA A 47 -4.13 -3.93 1.32
CA ALA A 47 -5.51 -3.65 1.73
C ALA A 47 -6.22 -4.92 2.19
N LEU A 48 -6.04 -6.03 1.46
CA LEU A 48 -6.67 -7.30 1.79
C LEU A 48 -6.21 -7.84 3.14
N ASN A 49 -4.92 -7.82 3.41
CA ASN A 49 -4.37 -8.33 4.66
C ASN A 49 -4.77 -7.46 5.85
N PHE A 50 -4.76 -6.15 5.69
CA PHE A 50 -5.19 -5.28 6.78
C PHE A 50 -6.68 -5.44 7.05
N GLY A 51 -7.50 -5.60 5.99
CA GLY A 51 -8.92 -5.88 6.14
C GLY A 51 -9.15 -7.17 6.91
N GLU A 52 -8.38 -8.22 6.62
CA GLU A 52 -8.46 -9.49 7.35
C GLU A 52 -8.04 -9.33 8.81
N ALA A 53 -7.06 -8.46 9.08
CA ALA A 53 -6.62 -8.19 10.46
C ALA A 53 -7.78 -7.70 11.33
N GLN A 54 -8.69 -6.91 10.75
CA GLN A 54 -9.83 -6.36 11.49
C GLN A 54 -10.81 -7.44 11.97
N GLY A 55 -10.84 -8.60 11.33
CA GLY A 55 -11.71 -9.69 11.69
C GLY A 55 -11.08 -10.74 12.60
N THR A 56 -9.84 -10.54 13.04
CA THR A 56 -9.16 -11.51 13.89
C THR A 56 -9.62 -11.42 15.34
N ASN A 57 -9.47 -12.52 16.09
CA ASN A 57 -9.93 -12.65 17.46
C ASN A 57 -8.84 -12.48 18.51
N SER A 58 -7.59 -12.29 18.09
CA SER A 58 -6.46 -12.16 19.01
C SER A 58 -5.48 -11.10 18.52
N ASP A 59 -4.75 -10.51 19.48
CA ASP A 59 -3.68 -9.57 19.13
C ASP A 59 -2.59 -10.23 18.29
N ARG A 60 -2.30 -11.49 18.57
CA ARG A 60 -1.31 -12.25 17.79
C ARG A 60 -1.69 -12.32 16.32
N ASP A 61 -2.93 -12.70 16.02
CA ASP A 61 -3.40 -12.82 14.63
C ASP A 61 -3.49 -11.46 13.97
N TYR A 62 -3.92 -10.44 14.71
CA TYR A 62 -3.94 -9.07 14.23
C TYR A 62 -2.55 -8.61 13.82
N ILE A 63 -1.55 -8.83 14.68
CA ILE A 63 -0.16 -8.47 14.41
C ILE A 63 0.37 -9.23 13.20
N ASN A 64 0.06 -10.53 13.08
CA ASN A 64 0.51 -11.33 11.95
C ASN A 64 -0.01 -10.79 10.63
N LYS A 65 -1.31 -10.50 10.55
CA LYS A 65 -1.92 -9.97 9.32
C LYS A 65 -1.43 -8.55 9.00
N SER A 66 -1.33 -7.71 10.02
CA SER A 66 -0.84 -6.34 9.84
C SER A 66 0.63 -6.33 9.41
N SER A 67 1.43 -7.29 9.89
CA SER A 67 2.83 -7.41 9.51
C SER A 67 2.99 -7.79 8.03
N ILE A 68 2.10 -8.64 7.52
CA ILE A 68 2.08 -8.97 6.09
C ILE A 68 1.73 -7.72 5.30
N SER A 69 0.73 -6.96 5.76
CA SER A 69 0.33 -5.72 5.12
C SER A 69 1.51 -4.73 5.07
N LEU A 70 2.25 -4.59 6.17
CA LEU A 70 3.43 -3.72 6.22
C LEU A 70 4.51 -4.15 5.24
N LYS A 71 4.77 -5.45 5.16
CA LYS A 71 5.73 -6.00 4.22
C LYS A 71 5.34 -5.64 2.77
N GLU A 72 4.07 -5.80 2.43
CA GLU A 72 3.59 -5.50 1.09
C GLU A 72 3.66 -4.00 0.78
N LEU A 73 3.45 -3.14 1.77
CA LEU A 73 3.66 -1.70 1.60
C LEU A 73 5.11 -1.37 1.28
N LYS A 74 6.04 -2.02 1.96
CA LYS A 74 7.46 -1.81 1.70
C LYS A 74 7.86 -2.30 0.31
N GLU A 75 7.28 -3.40 -0.16
CA GLU A 75 7.47 -3.85 -1.54
C GLU A 75 6.90 -2.84 -2.53
N SER A 76 5.72 -2.29 -2.24
CA SER A 76 5.10 -1.26 -3.08
C SER A 76 6.00 -0.03 -3.18
N ARG A 77 6.61 0.38 -2.07
CA ARG A 77 7.53 1.52 -2.05
C ARG A 77 8.73 1.28 -2.97
N VAL A 78 9.30 0.09 -2.93
CA VAL A 78 10.45 -0.25 -3.78
C VAL A 78 10.05 -0.23 -5.25
N ASN A 79 8.90 -0.82 -5.58
CA ASN A 79 8.39 -0.80 -6.96
C ASN A 79 8.19 0.63 -7.46
N LEU A 80 7.61 1.49 -6.62
CA LEU A 80 7.41 2.90 -6.97
C LEU A 80 8.75 3.63 -7.16
N LYS A 81 9.73 3.34 -6.31
CA LYS A 81 11.06 3.94 -6.45
C LYS A 81 11.73 3.55 -7.76
N ILE A 82 11.58 2.28 -8.16
CA ILE A 82 12.13 1.80 -9.42
C ILE A 82 11.45 2.51 -10.60
N LEU A 83 10.13 2.56 -10.59
CA LEU A 83 9.36 3.24 -11.64
C LEU A 83 9.71 4.72 -11.71
N ASN A 84 9.98 5.35 -10.56
CA ASN A 84 10.41 6.73 -10.51
C ASN A 84 11.79 6.93 -11.12
N LYS A 85 12.71 6.01 -10.88
CA LYS A 85 14.07 6.08 -11.47
C LYS A 85 14.06 6.00 -12.97
N VAL A 86 13.16 5.20 -13.54
CA VAL A 86 13.06 5.04 -15.00
C VAL A 86 12.07 6.02 -15.62
N ASN A 87 11.48 6.90 -14.82
CA ASN A 87 10.53 7.94 -15.27
C ASN A 87 9.29 7.37 -15.96
N TYR A 88 8.75 6.27 -15.45
CA TYR A 88 7.54 5.67 -15.97
C TYR A 88 6.30 6.25 -15.26
N GLY A 89 5.28 6.55 -16.05
CA GLY A 89 4.09 7.25 -15.56
C GLY A 89 4.37 8.74 -15.38
N THR A 90 3.35 9.52 -14.96
CA THR A 90 3.54 10.93 -14.72
C THR A 90 4.22 11.17 -13.37
N ILE A 91 5.06 12.19 -13.32
CA ILE A 91 5.77 12.54 -12.08
C ILE A 91 4.80 12.87 -10.96
N GLU A 92 3.71 13.56 -11.27
CA GLU A 92 2.71 13.96 -10.29
C GLU A 92 2.09 12.74 -9.59
N LYS A 93 1.70 11.74 -10.37
CA LYS A 93 1.10 10.52 -9.82
C LYS A 93 2.12 9.70 -9.03
N ARG A 94 3.35 9.60 -9.55
CA ARG A 94 4.41 8.89 -8.83
C ARG A 94 4.68 9.51 -7.47
N GLN A 95 4.79 10.84 -7.41
CA GLN A 95 5.09 11.53 -6.15
C GLN A 95 3.96 11.37 -5.15
N LYS A 96 2.71 11.45 -5.60
CA LYS A 96 1.57 11.23 -4.71
C LYS A 96 1.59 9.83 -4.11
N LEU A 97 1.86 8.82 -4.93
CA LEU A 97 1.92 7.44 -4.44
C LEU A 97 3.10 7.23 -3.50
N LEU A 98 4.26 7.80 -3.82
CA LEU A 98 5.43 7.71 -2.95
C LEU A 98 5.18 8.38 -1.59
N ASP A 99 4.57 9.57 -1.58
CA ASP A 99 4.25 10.27 -0.35
C ASP A 99 3.25 9.46 0.49
N GLU A 100 2.25 8.91 -0.15
CA GLU A 100 1.22 8.14 0.56
C GLU A 100 1.78 6.83 1.13
N VAL A 101 2.60 6.11 0.37
CA VAL A 101 3.15 4.83 0.86
C VAL A 101 4.04 5.05 2.09
N GLU A 102 4.80 6.15 2.13
CA GLU A 102 5.62 6.46 3.29
C GLU A 102 4.77 6.71 4.54
N GLN A 103 3.67 7.43 4.38
CA GLN A 103 2.76 7.69 5.49
C GLN A 103 2.08 6.40 5.97
N LEU A 104 1.61 5.58 5.04
CA LEU A 104 0.95 4.32 5.38
C LEU A 104 1.88 3.35 6.10
N ILE A 105 3.14 3.29 5.68
CA ILE A 105 4.15 2.46 6.35
C ILE A 105 4.30 2.90 7.80
N LYS A 106 4.42 4.21 8.05
CA LYS A 106 4.57 4.73 9.41
C LYS A 106 3.35 4.42 10.27
N ILE A 107 2.16 4.57 9.70
CA ILE A 107 0.91 4.33 10.43
C ILE A 107 0.81 2.86 10.84
N ILE A 108 1.00 1.94 9.90
CA ILE A 108 0.86 0.51 10.20
C ILE A 108 1.97 0.04 11.13
N ALA A 109 3.21 0.50 10.93
CA ALA A 109 4.30 0.16 11.85
C ALA A 109 4.00 0.61 13.29
N THR A 110 3.41 1.79 13.45
CA THR A 110 3.01 2.30 14.76
C THR A 110 1.89 1.47 15.39
N ILE A 111 0.90 1.08 14.59
CA ILE A 111 -0.20 0.23 15.06
C ILE A 111 0.35 -1.10 15.57
N ILE A 112 1.25 -1.72 14.82
CA ILE A 112 1.85 -3.00 15.21
C ILE A 112 2.65 -2.85 16.50
N LYS A 113 3.46 -1.80 16.60
CA LYS A 113 4.26 -1.52 17.79
C LYS A 113 3.37 -1.35 19.03
N ASN A 114 2.29 -0.59 18.88
CA ASN A 114 1.38 -0.34 19.99
C ASN A 114 0.65 -1.63 20.42
N LYS A 115 0.32 -2.48 19.47
CA LYS A 115 -0.38 -3.73 19.75
C LYS A 115 0.51 -4.72 20.51
N LYS A 116 1.83 -4.66 20.30
CA LYS A 116 2.80 -5.53 20.96
C LYS A 116 3.05 -5.17 22.41
N GLN A 117 2.72 -3.95 22.82
CA GLN A 117 2.97 -3.47 24.19
C GLN A 117 1.87 -3.88 25.17
#